data_a5f166ddfdc9cc7381d9d285603bebdf
#
_entry.id   a5f166ddfdc9cc7381d9d285603bebdf
#
_cell.length_a   1.000
_cell.length_b   1.000
_cell.length_c   1.000
_cell.angle_alpha   90.00
_cell.angle_beta   90.00
_cell.angle_gamma   90.00
#
_symmetry.space_group_name_H-M   'P 1'
#
loop_
_entity.id
_entity.type
_entity.pdbx_description
1 polymer ?
#
loop_
_entity_poly.entity_id
_entity_poly.type
_entity_poly.pdbx_seq_one_letter_code
_entity_poly.pdbx_strand_id
1 'polypeptide(L)'
;MKNRIVLRLMCATLLLGLCFTAEAQKKMSAIEAINARRSIRAYKDKQVDRETLLLVAECGVKAPSALNKQEWEVRIVDTKEWIDGCTAAYLKSVEGTDKAKHMLTPGFKNIFRNAPAVIFVAAPDGLFAGENIGFLGENMMLAATELGLGTCCLGSVQMLFSEPALAGYLKSLGFSEGYKLRYALAIGYPDETPTATKRDLSKIKFVD
;
A
#
# COMPACT_ATOMS: atom_id res chain seq x y z
N MET A 1 -25.88 -47.74 32.28
CA MET A 1 -25.76 -47.75 30.80
C MET A 1 -26.31 -46.48 30.14
N LYS A 2 -27.41 -45.87 30.65
CA LYS A 2 -27.99 -44.63 30.00
C LYS A 2 -27.07 -43.41 30.02
N ASN A 3 -26.22 -43.18 31.04
CA ASN A 3 -25.36 -41.98 31.10
C ASN A 3 -24.16 -42.00 30.15
N ARG A 4 -23.74 -43.16 29.63
CA ARG A 4 -22.63 -43.26 28.66
C ARG A 4 -23.06 -42.96 27.24
N ILE A 5 -24.34 -43.14 26.93
CA ILE A 5 -24.91 -42.86 25.60
C ILE A 5 -25.14 -41.35 25.44
N VAL A 6 -25.63 -40.67 26.49
CA VAL A 6 -25.84 -39.22 26.48
C VAL A 6 -24.53 -38.46 26.35
N LEU A 7 -23.47 -38.90 27.05
CA LEU A 7 -22.14 -38.25 26.95
C LEU A 7 -21.50 -38.42 25.56
N ARG A 8 -21.73 -39.56 24.87
CA ARG A 8 -21.23 -39.81 23.52
C ARG A 8 -22.01 -39.01 22.47
N LEU A 9 -23.28 -38.76 22.63
CA LEU A 9 -24.09 -37.89 21.78
C LEU A 9 -23.73 -36.42 21.94
N MET A 10 -23.43 -35.95 23.16
CA MET A 10 -22.98 -34.57 23.37
C MET A 10 -21.57 -34.29 22.81
N CYS A 11 -20.65 -35.25 22.84
CA CYS A 11 -19.35 -35.11 22.19
C CYS A 11 -19.43 -35.12 20.67
N ALA A 12 -20.37 -35.85 20.08
CA ALA A 12 -20.56 -35.88 18.63
C ALA A 12 -21.16 -34.58 18.07
N THR A 13 -22.02 -33.89 18.84
CA THR A 13 -22.61 -32.59 18.47
C THR A 13 -21.61 -31.41 18.62
N LEU A 14 -20.63 -31.55 19.54
CA LEU A 14 -19.60 -30.51 19.72
C LEU A 14 -18.52 -30.57 18.61
N LEU A 15 -18.33 -31.69 17.96
CA LEU A 15 -17.37 -31.86 16.86
C LEU A 15 -17.92 -31.44 15.49
N LEU A 16 -19.24 -31.31 15.32
CA LEU A 16 -19.89 -30.84 14.10
C LEU A 16 -20.02 -29.31 14.02
N GLY A 17 -19.75 -28.58 15.08
CA GLY A 17 -19.87 -27.12 15.17
C GLY A 17 -18.62 -26.33 14.77
N LEU A 18 -17.50 -26.97 14.45
CA LEU A 18 -16.21 -26.33 14.14
C LEU A 18 -15.73 -26.50 12.70
N CYS A 19 -16.62 -26.90 11.78
CA CYS A 19 -16.38 -26.63 10.37
C CYS A 19 -16.63 -25.12 10.12
N PHE A 20 -15.77 -24.26 10.62
CA PHE A 20 -15.51 -23.00 9.94
C PHE A 20 -14.99 -23.38 8.56
N THR A 21 -15.86 -23.37 7.59
CA THR A 21 -15.44 -23.28 6.19
C THR A 21 -14.66 -21.97 6.09
N ALA A 22 -13.33 -22.04 6.25
CA ALA A 22 -12.47 -21.06 5.65
C ALA A 22 -12.83 -21.14 4.16
N GLU A 23 -13.72 -20.26 3.70
CA GLU A 23 -13.86 -20.01 2.28
C GLU A 23 -12.46 -19.65 1.82
N ALA A 24 -11.81 -20.60 1.14
CA ALA A 24 -10.52 -20.34 0.51
C ALA A 24 -10.77 -19.19 -0.45
N GLN A 25 -10.33 -17.99 -0.06
CA GLN A 25 -10.49 -16.79 -0.87
C GLN A 25 -9.95 -17.14 -2.26
N LYS A 26 -10.84 -17.15 -3.27
CA LYS A 26 -10.47 -17.55 -4.63
C LYS A 26 -9.29 -16.68 -5.05
N LYS A 27 -8.16 -17.29 -5.30
CA LYS A 27 -6.93 -16.63 -5.67
C LYS A 27 -7.16 -15.88 -6.99
N MET A 28 -6.91 -14.56 -6.99
CA MET A 28 -7.11 -13.72 -8.16
C MET A 28 -6.00 -13.99 -9.18
N SER A 29 -6.32 -14.11 -10.46
CA SER A 29 -5.30 -14.16 -11.50
C SER A 29 -4.63 -12.80 -11.68
N ALA A 30 -3.44 -12.76 -12.30
CA ALA A 30 -2.76 -11.49 -12.58
C ALA A 30 -3.64 -10.55 -13.43
N ILE A 31 -4.38 -11.10 -14.42
CA ILE A 31 -5.29 -10.30 -15.25
C ILE A 31 -6.45 -9.74 -14.44
N GLU A 32 -7.02 -10.53 -13.52
CA GLU A 32 -8.07 -10.06 -12.62
C GLU A 32 -7.54 -8.95 -11.70
N ALA A 33 -6.33 -9.10 -11.14
CA ALA A 33 -5.70 -8.07 -10.30
C ALA A 33 -5.47 -6.75 -11.08
N ILE A 34 -4.96 -6.84 -12.31
CA ILE A 34 -4.77 -5.68 -13.21
C ILE A 34 -6.11 -4.97 -13.46
N ASN A 35 -7.16 -5.72 -13.75
CA ASN A 35 -8.48 -5.16 -14.02
C ASN A 35 -9.18 -4.64 -12.76
N ALA A 36 -8.92 -5.22 -11.60
CA ALA A 36 -9.53 -4.82 -10.32
C ALA A 36 -8.84 -3.63 -9.65
N ARG A 37 -7.50 -3.50 -9.83
CA ARG A 37 -6.71 -2.46 -9.16
C ARG A 37 -7.26 -1.05 -9.41
N ARG A 38 -7.41 -0.30 -8.34
CA ARG A 38 -7.79 1.13 -8.35
C ARG A 38 -6.89 1.92 -7.42
N SER A 39 -6.80 3.22 -7.64
CA SER A 39 -6.20 4.13 -6.66
C SER A 39 -7.20 4.39 -5.55
N ILE A 40 -6.93 3.83 -4.37
CA ILE A 40 -7.76 3.94 -3.17
C ILE A 40 -7.27 5.10 -2.32
N ARG A 41 -8.20 5.97 -1.87
CA ARG A 41 -7.90 7.18 -1.10
C ARG A 41 -8.72 7.28 0.19
N ALA A 42 -9.59 6.29 0.44
CA ALA A 42 -10.29 6.11 1.70
C ALA A 42 -10.01 4.69 2.22
N TYR A 43 -9.66 4.59 3.49
CA TYR A 43 -9.23 3.35 4.13
C TYR A 43 -10.00 3.13 5.43
N LYS A 44 -10.30 1.86 5.71
CA LYS A 44 -10.86 1.43 6.99
C LYS A 44 -9.87 1.71 8.12
N ASP A 45 -10.39 1.95 9.29
CA ASP A 45 -9.59 2.09 10.52
C ASP A 45 -9.14 0.71 11.02
N LYS A 46 -8.27 0.08 10.23
CA LYS A 46 -7.74 -1.26 10.47
C LYS A 46 -6.30 -1.31 10.02
N GLN A 47 -5.41 -1.70 10.92
CA GLN A 47 -4.00 -1.93 10.61
C GLN A 47 -3.83 -3.13 9.67
N VAL A 48 -2.85 -3.03 8.79
CA VAL A 48 -2.35 -4.15 7.97
C VAL A 48 -1.23 -4.80 8.76
N ASP A 49 -1.26 -6.11 8.88
CA ASP A 49 -0.18 -6.85 9.56
C ASP A 49 1.14 -6.73 8.79
N ARG A 50 2.25 -6.81 9.53
CA ARG A 50 3.59 -6.63 8.97
C ARG A 50 3.98 -7.71 7.98
N GLU A 51 3.51 -8.93 8.17
CA GLU A 51 3.78 -10.05 7.27
C GLU A 51 3.14 -9.79 5.90
N THR A 52 1.90 -9.30 5.88
CA THR A 52 1.21 -8.90 4.64
C THR A 52 1.91 -7.71 3.96
N LEU A 53 2.33 -6.69 4.72
CA LEU A 53 3.09 -5.56 4.16
C LEU A 53 4.44 -6.00 3.58
N LEU A 54 5.14 -6.90 4.26
CA LEU A 54 6.39 -7.48 3.79
C LEU A 54 6.18 -8.27 2.51
N LEU A 55 5.15 -9.13 2.46
CA LEU A 55 4.81 -9.92 1.26
C LEU A 55 4.55 -9.01 0.04
N VAL A 56 3.83 -7.90 0.23
CA VAL A 56 3.62 -6.90 -0.83
C VAL A 56 4.95 -6.34 -1.34
N ALA A 57 5.86 -5.97 -0.42
CA ALA A 57 7.17 -5.43 -0.79
C ALA A 57 8.05 -6.51 -1.48
N GLU A 58 8.02 -7.75 -1.01
CA GLU A 58 8.71 -8.88 -1.63
C GLU A 58 8.22 -9.15 -3.06
N CYS A 59 6.92 -9.05 -3.33
CA CYS A 59 6.39 -9.11 -4.69
C CYS A 59 6.95 -7.95 -5.54
N GLY A 60 7.07 -6.77 -4.97
CA GLY A 60 7.67 -5.61 -5.63
C GLY A 60 9.09 -5.89 -6.11
N VAL A 61 9.97 -6.33 -5.21
CA VAL A 61 11.39 -6.55 -5.54
C VAL A 61 11.65 -7.73 -6.49
N LYS A 62 10.63 -8.51 -6.84
CA LYS A 62 10.68 -9.50 -7.93
C LYS A 62 10.55 -8.87 -9.32
N ALA A 63 10.33 -7.57 -9.42
CA ALA A 63 10.30 -6.85 -10.69
C ALA A 63 11.63 -6.97 -11.43
N PRO A 64 11.62 -6.96 -12.78
CA PRO A 64 12.85 -6.87 -13.54
C PRO A 64 13.50 -5.48 -13.35
N SER A 65 14.82 -5.44 -13.45
CA SER A 65 15.58 -4.19 -13.48
C SER A 65 16.68 -4.26 -14.54
N ALA A 66 17.08 -3.12 -15.08
CA ALA A 66 18.14 -3.05 -16.05
C ALA A 66 19.41 -3.71 -15.54
N LEU A 67 19.94 -4.69 -16.28
CA LEU A 67 21.10 -5.49 -15.91
C LEU A 67 20.98 -6.18 -14.53
N ASN A 68 19.75 -6.39 -14.05
CA ASN A 68 19.45 -6.92 -12.73
C ASN A 68 20.15 -6.15 -11.58
N LYS A 69 20.34 -4.85 -11.72
CA LYS A 69 21.02 -4.03 -10.73
C LYS A 69 20.20 -3.80 -9.46
N GLN A 70 18.86 -3.89 -9.55
CA GLN A 70 17.96 -3.76 -8.40
C GLN A 70 18.23 -2.46 -7.61
N GLU A 71 18.45 -1.36 -8.33
CA GLU A 71 18.75 -0.04 -7.79
C GLU A 71 17.49 0.63 -7.23
N TRP A 72 16.94 0.04 -6.16
CA TRP A 72 15.81 0.56 -5.38
C TRP A 72 15.99 0.27 -3.91
N GLU A 73 15.41 1.10 -3.09
CA GLU A 73 15.21 0.85 -1.68
C GLU A 73 13.75 1.05 -1.30
N VAL A 74 13.24 0.17 -0.46
CA VAL A 74 11.87 0.18 0.03
C VAL A 74 11.87 0.34 1.54
N ARG A 75 11.06 1.26 2.07
CA ARG A 75 10.86 1.43 3.51
C ARG A 75 9.36 1.40 3.80
N ILE A 76 8.97 0.61 4.77
CA ILE A 76 7.58 0.44 5.19
C ILE A 76 7.41 1.16 6.52
N VAL A 77 6.44 2.05 6.60
CA VAL A 77 6.04 2.75 7.82
C VAL A 77 4.61 2.35 8.14
N ASP A 78 4.42 1.68 9.27
CA ASP A 78 3.14 1.18 9.79
C ASP A 78 2.84 1.71 11.19
N THR A 79 3.70 2.57 11.72
CA THR A 79 3.53 3.16 13.06
C THR A 79 2.72 4.45 12.99
N LYS A 80 1.62 4.47 13.74
CA LYS A 80 0.73 5.63 13.80
C LYS A 80 1.46 6.88 14.28
N GLU A 81 2.36 6.74 15.24
CA GLU A 81 3.14 7.83 15.83
C GLU A 81 4.01 8.51 14.79
N TRP A 82 4.65 7.77 13.90
CA TRP A 82 5.47 8.34 12.83
C TRP A 82 4.59 9.07 11.80
N ILE A 83 3.48 8.46 11.38
CA ILE A 83 2.56 9.01 10.37
C ILE A 83 1.92 10.30 10.91
N ASP A 84 1.43 10.28 12.13
CA ASP A 84 0.78 11.43 12.77
C ASP A 84 1.78 12.55 13.04
N GLY A 85 2.97 12.22 13.55
CA GLY A 85 4.03 13.20 13.81
C GLY A 85 4.52 13.87 12.53
N CYS A 86 4.73 13.12 11.45
CA CYS A 86 5.07 13.64 10.12
C CYS A 86 3.96 14.56 9.60
N THR A 87 2.69 14.16 9.75
CA THR A 87 1.53 14.96 9.37
C THR A 87 1.46 16.27 10.16
N ALA A 88 1.62 16.21 11.49
CA ALA A 88 1.58 17.39 12.34
C ALA A 88 2.71 18.38 12.01
N ALA A 89 3.93 17.88 11.77
CA ALA A 89 5.07 18.70 11.36
C ALA A 89 4.81 19.41 10.03
N TYR A 90 4.23 18.69 9.05
CA TYR A 90 3.86 19.28 7.76
C TYR A 90 2.78 20.35 7.92
N LEU A 91 1.67 20.04 8.61
CA LEU A 91 0.56 20.99 8.81
C LEU A 91 1.03 22.27 9.49
N LYS A 92 1.91 22.16 10.48
CA LYS A 92 2.51 23.31 11.15
C LYS A 92 3.36 24.16 10.18
N SER A 93 4.11 23.53 9.26
CA SER A 93 4.96 24.26 8.30
C SER A 93 4.17 25.01 7.24
N VAL A 94 2.94 24.59 6.94
CA VAL A 94 2.08 25.20 5.93
C VAL A 94 0.89 25.99 6.54
N GLU A 95 0.88 26.17 7.85
CA GLU A 95 -0.17 26.88 8.56
C GLU A 95 -0.37 28.30 7.98
N GLY A 96 -1.63 28.69 7.78
CA GLY A 96 -1.98 29.99 7.18
C GLY A 96 -1.81 30.08 5.66
N THR A 97 -1.30 29.04 4.99
CA THR A 97 -1.17 28.98 3.54
C THR A 97 -2.36 28.30 2.87
N ASP A 98 -2.49 28.46 1.55
CA ASP A 98 -3.51 27.73 0.76
C ASP A 98 -3.29 26.21 0.77
N LYS A 99 -2.05 25.75 0.98
CA LYS A 99 -1.74 24.31 1.12
C LYS A 99 -2.50 23.71 2.33
N ALA A 100 -2.58 24.44 3.45
CA ALA A 100 -3.30 23.97 4.64
C ALA A 100 -4.81 23.85 4.42
N LYS A 101 -5.42 24.77 3.65
CA LYS A 101 -6.87 24.79 3.43
C LYS A 101 -7.40 23.52 2.82
N HIS A 102 -6.65 22.90 1.89
CA HIS A 102 -7.03 21.63 1.23
C HIS A 102 -6.93 20.42 2.15
N MET A 103 -6.23 20.52 3.26
CA MET A 103 -5.99 19.41 4.19
C MET A 103 -6.92 19.46 5.41
N LEU A 104 -7.47 20.64 5.75
CA LEU A 104 -8.39 20.80 6.87
C LEU A 104 -9.85 20.47 6.49
N THR A 105 -10.04 19.44 5.67
CA THR A 105 -11.38 18.95 5.29
C THR A 105 -11.91 17.93 6.30
N PRO A 106 -13.24 17.83 6.48
CA PRO A 106 -13.81 16.79 7.33
C PRO A 106 -13.30 15.41 6.94
N GLY A 107 -12.86 14.61 7.93
CA GLY A 107 -12.34 13.26 7.71
C GLY A 107 -10.85 13.20 7.37
N PHE A 108 -10.12 14.32 7.28
CA PHE A 108 -8.67 14.30 7.13
C PHE A 108 -8.01 13.72 8.39
N LYS A 109 -7.16 12.71 8.22
CA LYS A 109 -6.39 12.07 9.30
C LYS A 109 -4.89 12.29 9.11
N ASN A 110 -4.36 12.11 7.89
CA ASN A 110 -2.94 12.26 7.59
C ASN A 110 -2.67 12.63 6.12
N ILE A 111 -1.47 13.12 5.86
CA ILE A 111 -1.00 13.57 4.52
C ILE A 111 -0.80 12.43 3.51
N PHE A 112 -0.91 11.19 3.94
CA PHE A 112 -0.76 9.99 3.11
C PHE A 112 -2.13 9.40 2.72
N ARG A 113 -3.12 10.25 2.40
CA ARG A 113 -4.48 9.83 2.03
C ARG A 113 -5.21 9.06 3.13
N ASN A 114 -4.92 9.36 4.38
CA ASN A 114 -5.50 8.68 5.55
C ASN A 114 -5.15 7.18 5.65
N ALA A 115 -4.13 6.72 4.92
CA ALA A 115 -3.72 5.34 4.96
C ALA A 115 -3.08 4.97 6.31
N PRO A 116 -3.33 3.75 6.83
CA PRO A 116 -2.73 3.27 8.07
C PRO A 116 -1.26 2.86 7.92
N ALA A 117 -0.80 2.63 6.68
CA ALA A 117 0.59 2.32 6.37
C ALA A 117 1.04 2.98 5.06
N VAL A 118 2.34 3.17 4.92
CA VAL A 118 2.96 3.81 3.74
C VAL A 118 4.23 3.07 3.37
N ILE A 119 4.36 2.73 2.09
CA ILE A 119 5.57 2.11 1.54
C ILE A 119 6.29 3.19 0.72
N PHE A 120 7.46 3.61 1.17
CA PHE A 120 8.31 4.59 0.49
C PHE A 120 9.29 3.89 -0.44
N VAL A 121 9.47 4.43 -1.63
CA VAL A 121 10.39 3.93 -2.65
C VAL A 121 11.41 4.99 -3.00
N ALA A 122 12.68 4.63 -2.90
CA ALA A 122 13.80 5.46 -3.32
C ALA A 122 14.65 4.73 -4.37
N ALA A 123 15.29 5.51 -5.23
CA ALA A 123 16.23 5.04 -6.22
C ALA A 123 17.26 6.14 -6.53
N PRO A 124 18.48 5.79 -6.96
CA PRO A 124 19.43 6.77 -7.47
C PRO A 124 18.93 7.39 -8.78
N ASP A 125 19.57 8.45 -9.24
CA ASP A 125 19.39 8.91 -10.61
C ASP A 125 20.03 7.92 -11.57
N GLY A 126 19.38 7.65 -12.70
CA GLY A 126 19.86 6.70 -13.69
C GLY A 126 18.94 6.61 -14.90
N LEU A 127 19.49 6.14 -16.02
CA LEU A 127 18.78 6.08 -17.30
C LEU A 127 17.49 5.25 -17.21
N PHE A 128 17.50 4.17 -16.44
CA PHE A 128 16.36 3.26 -16.30
C PHE A 128 15.71 3.32 -14.92
N ALA A 129 16.03 4.35 -14.13
CA ALA A 129 15.50 4.45 -12.76
C ALA A 129 13.97 4.53 -12.73
N GLY A 130 13.36 5.25 -13.66
CA GLY A 130 11.91 5.38 -13.76
C GLY A 130 11.22 4.06 -14.06
N GLU A 131 11.70 3.33 -15.06
CA GLU A 131 11.18 2.03 -15.48
C GLU A 131 11.33 1.00 -14.35
N ASN A 132 12.52 0.89 -13.75
CA ASN A 132 12.80 -0.05 -12.69
C ASN A 132 11.84 0.11 -11.50
N ILE A 133 11.68 1.35 -11.00
CA ILE A 133 10.78 1.61 -9.86
C ILE A 133 9.30 1.59 -10.26
N GLY A 134 8.98 1.82 -11.54
CA GLY A 134 7.63 1.67 -12.07
C GLY A 134 7.18 0.20 -12.03
N PHE A 135 8.03 -0.73 -12.50
CA PHE A 135 7.77 -2.17 -12.43
C PHE A 135 7.65 -2.66 -10.99
N LEU A 136 8.57 -2.23 -10.12
CA LEU A 136 8.52 -2.53 -8.68
C LEU A 136 7.20 -2.07 -8.06
N GLY A 137 6.78 -0.84 -8.33
CA GLY A 137 5.55 -0.27 -7.77
C GLY A 137 4.29 -0.96 -8.27
N GLU A 138 4.22 -1.30 -9.57
CA GLU A 138 3.06 -2.01 -10.11
C GLU A 138 2.94 -3.42 -9.53
N ASN A 139 4.05 -4.17 -9.39
CA ASN A 139 4.03 -5.47 -8.72
C ASN A 139 3.48 -5.38 -7.29
N MET A 140 3.91 -4.37 -6.51
CA MET A 140 3.37 -4.14 -5.17
C MET A 140 1.87 -3.84 -5.19
N MET A 141 1.42 -3.00 -6.11
CA MET A 141 0.01 -2.62 -6.22
C MET A 141 -0.89 -3.79 -6.63
N LEU A 142 -0.42 -4.68 -7.51
CA LEU A 142 -1.14 -5.88 -7.92
C LEU A 142 -1.20 -6.91 -6.78
N ALA A 143 -0.08 -7.15 -6.09
CA ALA A 143 -0.04 -8.03 -4.93
C ALA A 143 -0.97 -7.54 -3.82
N ALA A 144 -0.96 -6.23 -3.51
CA ALA A 144 -1.88 -5.63 -2.56
C ALA A 144 -3.34 -5.86 -2.97
N THR A 145 -3.68 -5.71 -4.25
CA THR A 145 -5.03 -5.93 -4.78
C THR A 145 -5.49 -7.38 -4.58
N GLU A 146 -4.63 -8.36 -4.88
CA GLU A 146 -4.91 -9.78 -4.66
C GLU A 146 -5.16 -10.08 -3.17
N LEU A 147 -4.42 -9.41 -2.29
CA LEU A 147 -4.54 -9.55 -0.83
C LEU A 147 -5.72 -8.77 -0.24
N GLY A 148 -6.58 -8.17 -1.08
CA GLY A 148 -7.73 -7.39 -0.64
C GLY A 148 -7.37 -6.03 -0.04
N LEU A 149 -6.16 -5.54 -0.30
CA LEU A 149 -5.70 -4.21 0.09
C LEU A 149 -5.88 -3.21 -1.05
N GLY A 150 -6.07 -1.96 -0.67
CA GLY A 150 -6.09 -0.81 -1.57
C GLY A 150 -4.78 -0.04 -1.51
N THR A 151 -4.36 0.50 -2.65
CA THR A 151 -3.16 1.35 -2.73
C THR A 151 -3.43 2.65 -3.47
N CYS A 152 -2.64 3.68 -3.16
CA CYS A 152 -2.55 4.91 -3.94
C CYS A 152 -1.10 5.32 -4.11
N CYS A 153 -0.63 5.43 -5.35
CA CYS A 153 0.69 5.97 -5.63
C CYS A 153 0.72 7.49 -5.39
N LEU A 154 1.63 7.93 -4.54
CA LEU A 154 1.81 9.31 -4.09
C LEU A 154 3.13 9.86 -4.66
N GLY A 155 3.12 10.32 -5.91
CA GLY A 155 4.25 11.06 -6.50
C GLY A 155 4.52 12.39 -5.79
N SER A 156 3.47 12.99 -5.19
CA SER A 156 3.56 14.26 -4.46
C SER A 156 4.44 14.21 -3.19
N VAL A 157 4.83 13.04 -2.71
CA VAL A 157 5.71 12.94 -1.54
C VAL A 157 7.06 13.63 -1.75
N GLN A 158 7.56 13.71 -2.98
CA GLN A 158 8.77 14.48 -3.29
C GLN A 158 8.60 15.95 -2.92
N MET A 159 7.45 16.53 -3.24
CA MET A 159 7.13 17.92 -2.88
C MET A 159 6.87 18.06 -1.38
N LEU A 160 6.21 17.08 -0.74
CA LEU A 160 5.98 17.10 0.70
C LEU A 160 7.31 17.10 1.46
N PHE A 161 8.19 16.17 1.11
CA PHE A 161 9.48 16.00 1.79
C PHE A 161 10.56 17.02 1.36
N SER A 162 10.25 17.96 0.45
CA SER A 162 11.07 19.16 0.24
C SER A 162 10.85 20.23 1.30
N GLU A 163 9.79 20.12 2.11
CA GLU A 163 9.57 21.03 3.25
C GLU A 163 10.62 20.76 4.34
N PRO A 164 11.36 21.78 4.80
CA PRO A 164 12.42 21.61 5.80
C PRO A 164 11.95 20.97 7.11
N ALA A 165 10.70 21.19 7.49
CA ALA A 165 10.08 20.60 8.67
C ALA A 165 10.02 19.05 8.61
N LEU A 166 10.07 18.46 7.42
CA LEU A 166 10.04 17.01 7.23
C LEU A 166 11.44 16.37 7.03
N ALA A 167 12.52 17.16 7.05
CA ALA A 167 13.88 16.64 6.84
C ALA A 167 14.26 15.55 7.84
N GLY A 168 13.84 15.67 9.11
CA GLY A 168 14.05 14.64 10.13
C GLY A 168 13.32 13.34 9.83
N TYR A 169 12.08 13.42 9.34
CA TYR A 169 11.30 12.27 8.91
C TYR A 169 11.89 11.59 7.67
N LEU A 170 12.32 12.37 6.67
CA LEU A 170 13.03 11.82 5.51
C LEU A 170 14.31 11.09 5.92
N LYS A 171 15.10 11.70 6.80
CA LYS A 171 16.33 11.08 7.34
C LYS A 171 16.02 9.79 8.10
N SER A 172 14.92 9.74 8.85
CA SER A 172 14.53 8.54 9.62
C SER A 172 14.15 7.34 8.73
N LEU A 173 13.83 7.54 7.45
CA LEU A 173 13.64 6.47 6.49
C LEU A 173 14.94 5.70 6.19
N GLY A 174 16.12 6.29 6.46
CA GLY A 174 17.41 5.63 6.38
C GLY A 174 17.73 5.12 4.97
N PHE A 175 17.42 5.88 3.93
CA PHE A 175 17.87 5.58 2.58
C PHE A 175 19.39 5.78 2.46
N SER A 176 20.03 4.94 1.65
CA SER A 176 21.47 5.03 1.37
C SER A 176 21.84 6.33 0.66
N GLU A 177 23.10 6.74 0.79
CA GLU A 177 23.63 7.89 0.08
C GLU A 177 23.41 7.75 -1.43
N GLY A 178 23.01 8.83 -2.09
CA GLY A 178 22.67 8.84 -3.52
C GLY A 178 21.25 8.37 -3.87
N TYR A 179 20.53 7.74 -2.94
CA TYR A 179 19.13 7.36 -3.16
C TYR A 179 18.20 8.53 -2.85
N LYS A 180 17.30 8.82 -3.77
CA LYS A 180 16.31 9.88 -3.66
C LYS A 180 14.92 9.28 -3.54
N LEU A 181 14.10 9.81 -2.64
CA LEU A 181 12.68 9.46 -2.56
C LEU A 181 12.00 9.73 -3.89
N ARG A 182 11.36 8.73 -4.47
CA ARG A 182 10.71 8.80 -5.78
C ARG A 182 9.20 8.89 -5.68
N TYR A 183 8.60 8.00 -4.93
CA TYR A 183 7.18 8.00 -4.62
C TYR A 183 6.93 7.22 -3.34
N ALA A 184 5.68 7.24 -2.86
CA ALA A 184 5.21 6.33 -1.84
C ALA A 184 3.91 5.67 -2.27
N LEU A 185 3.61 4.50 -1.71
CA LEU A 185 2.31 3.85 -1.80
C LEU A 185 1.60 4.00 -0.45
N ALA A 186 0.52 4.75 -0.42
CA ALA A 186 -0.46 4.65 0.65
C ALA A 186 -1.11 3.27 0.55
N ILE A 187 -1.23 2.52 1.65
CA ILE A 187 -1.74 1.14 1.65
C ILE A 187 -2.60 0.88 2.89
N GLY A 188 -3.68 0.13 2.70
CA GLY A 188 -4.61 -0.25 3.76
C GLY A 188 -5.82 -1.01 3.22
N TYR A 189 -6.72 -1.43 4.09
CA TYR A 189 -7.99 -2.01 3.68
C TYR A 189 -8.89 -0.93 3.08
N PRO A 190 -9.39 -1.10 1.83
CA PRO A 190 -10.17 -0.08 1.16
C PRO A 190 -11.52 0.17 1.86
N ASP A 191 -11.92 1.44 1.94
CA ASP A 191 -13.23 1.90 2.41
C ASP A 191 -13.97 2.66 1.31
N GLU A 192 -13.60 2.42 0.07
CA GLU A 192 -14.26 2.94 -1.13
C GLU A 192 -14.14 1.94 -2.29
N THR A 193 -15.02 2.08 -3.27
CA THR A 193 -14.98 1.30 -4.52
C THR A 193 -15.04 2.25 -5.71
N PRO A 194 -13.90 2.82 -6.13
CA PRO A 194 -13.87 3.78 -7.22
C PRO A 194 -14.25 3.14 -8.56
N THR A 195 -15.02 3.88 -9.36
CA THR A 195 -15.34 3.47 -10.72
C THR A 195 -14.07 3.41 -11.59
N ALA A 196 -14.00 2.40 -12.46
CA ALA A 196 -12.91 2.28 -13.41
C ALA A 196 -12.90 3.44 -14.41
N THR A 197 -11.77 4.12 -14.52
CA THR A 197 -11.58 5.14 -15.56
C THR A 197 -11.40 4.48 -16.92
N LYS A 198 -12.12 4.98 -17.94
CA LYS A 198 -11.97 4.53 -19.33
C LYS A 198 -10.50 4.66 -19.78
N ARG A 199 -10.01 3.67 -20.49
CA ARG A 199 -8.69 3.69 -21.12
C ARG A 199 -8.83 3.91 -22.62
N ASP A 200 -7.91 4.66 -23.18
CA ASP A 200 -7.85 4.92 -24.62
C ASP A 200 -7.08 3.79 -25.32
N LEU A 201 -7.82 2.84 -25.85
CA LEU A 201 -7.25 1.68 -26.57
C LEU A 201 -6.77 2.05 -27.98
N SER A 202 -7.12 3.23 -28.51
CA SER A 202 -6.68 3.69 -29.83
C SER A 202 -5.15 3.92 -29.91
N LYS A 203 -4.51 4.00 -28.73
CA LYS A 203 -3.04 4.13 -28.60
C LYS A 203 -2.28 2.82 -28.80
N ILE A 204 -3.00 1.70 -28.94
CA ILE A 204 -2.41 0.38 -29.21
C ILE A 204 -2.57 0.10 -30.69
N LYS A 205 -1.46 -0.14 -31.41
CA LYS A 205 -1.47 -0.41 -32.84
C LYS A 205 -0.50 -1.53 -33.16
N PHE A 206 -0.88 -2.37 -34.10
CA PHE A 206 0.07 -3.24 -34.80
C PHE A 206 0.84 -2.39 -35.84
N VAL A 207 2.09 -2.71 -36.04
CA VAL A 207 2.93 -2.16 -37.10
C VAL A 207 3.26 -3.32 -38.02
N ASP A 208 2.75 -3.23 -39.28
CA ASP A 208 2.92 -4.25 -40.30
C ASP A 208 4.13 -3.91 -41.21
#